data_7f8e675885d779c52ae013e1e7258d99
#
_entry.id   7f8e675885d779c52ae013e1e7258d99
#
_cell.length_a   1.000
_cell.length_b   1.000
_cell.length_c   1.000
_cell.angle_alpha   90.00
_cell.angle_beta   90.00
_cell.angle_gamma   90.00
#
_symmetry.space_group_name_H-M   'P 1'
#
loop_
_entity.id
_entity.type
_entity.pdbx_description
1 polymer ?
#
loop_
_entity_poly.entity_id
_entity_poly.type
_entity_poly.pdbx_seq_one_letter_code
_entity_poly.pdbx_strand_id
1 'polypeptide(L)'
;LTPSAPTPVISASGVSGLAASYQQSILPSNAPAALWTASPANLYEAQISAKVGNRVQRSKRVPYGYRSIRFDKDTGFYLNGIHTKLKGVCVHHDGGCIGAAENRSAIERQVDILTSMGCNAIRLTHNPFGAEYLDVCQRKGVLLVEELFDGWTKSKKQKDFGRYFTDHYAEVVTSTIRRDWNNPAVIMWSLGNEVRTNLTLGDYSSSEIVNVCTMVNSAVKALDSTRPTTMGNNAPGGNLSALMAIVDVVGINYNGNNQPYQTDRPIYGSETTSALSSRGVYALDSANMAYPSYDNKAVSWGNTAAETVNAYLSSARSCGHFVWTGFDYLGEPTEWNKYPAKSSYFGIVDTCGFPKDIYFMYQSMWDSRPMIHMLPHWTHESGNIDVWLYSNCASVELFLNGVSLGKKALSQRGTKNQYAYTVAYAAGTLVANGYDASGNLIAQDIQYTAGAPAKLALSSDKTAVSTASDDLVYITCDVLDKNATLCPNADNSVAFTVVGGTIIGTDNGHGANVEKLSGSTHAAFSGKCLCVVKHDGAS
;
A
#
# COMPACT_ATOMS: atom_id res chain seq x y z
N LEU A 1 26.42 -5.27 16.83
CA LEU A 1 26.71 -6.20 17.92
C LEU A 1 25.70 -7.33 17.86
N THR A 2 26.10 -8.47 17.31
CA THR A 2 25.33 -9.72 17.34
C THR A 2 25.32 -10.26 18.76
N PRO A 3 24.15 -10.50 19.39
CA PRO A 3 24.12 -11.19 20.67
C PRO A 3 24.48 -12.66 20.44
N SER A 4 25.53 -13.14 21.06
CA SER A 4 25.86 -14.55 21.12
C SER A 4 24.94 -15.25 22.14
N ALA A 5 23.72 -15.58 21.75
CA ALA A 5 22.92 -16.53 22.49
C ALA A 5 23.27 -17.95 22.01
N PRO A 6 23.38 -18.94 22.91
CA PRO A 6 23.69 -20.31 22.52
C PRO A 6 22.61 -20.83 21.56
N THR A 7 23.05 -21.29 20.40
CA THR A 7 22.19 -21.91 19.39
C THR A 7 21.62 -23.19 19.98
N PRO A 8 20.29 -23.35 20.15
CA PRO A 8 19.74 -24.62 20.59
C PRO A 8 20.00 -25.67 19.51
N VAL A 9 20.73 -26.70 19.82
CA VAL A 9 20.94 -27.86 18.94
C VAL A 9 19.84 -28.85 19.22
N ILE A 10 18.93 -29.00 18.25
CA ILE A 10 17.90 -30.05 18.27
C ILE A 10 18.44 -31.22 17.47
N SER A 11 18.62 -32.36 18.13
CA SER A 11 19.02 -33.60 17.50
C SER A 11 17.81 -34.51 17.38
N ALA A 12 17.38 -34.84 16.16
CA ALA A 12 16.49 -35.96 15.91
C ALA A 12 17.30 -37.13 15.40
N SER A 13 17.34 -38.25 16.14
CA SER A 13 17.94 -39.50 15.72
C SER A 13 16.86 -40.51 15.37
N GLY A 14 17.02 -41.20 14.22
CA GLY A 14 16.20 -42.35 13.90
C GLY A 14 15.10 -42.13 12.87
N VAL A 15 15.29 -41.27 11.85
CA VAL A 15 14.35 -41.16 10.72
C VAL A 15 14.73 -42.10 9.62
N SER A 16 14.05 -43.23 9.51
CA SER A 16 14.05 -44.09 8.34
C SER A 16 12.75 -43.84 7.57
N GLY A 17 12.82 -43.07 6.45
CA GLY A 17 11.68 -42.81 5.57
C GLY A 17 11.66 -41.36 5.03
N LEU A 18 11.14 -41.19 3.81
CA LEU A 18 11.16 -39.94 3.05
C LEU A 18 10.13 -38.87 3.50
N ALA A 19 9.38 -39.07 4.57
CA ALA A 19 8.38 -38.13 5.05
C ALA A 19 8.33 -38.09 6.59
N ALA A 20 9.23 -37.31 7.21
CA ALA A 20 9.07 -36.95 8.60
C ALA A 20 8.71 -35.46 8.68
N SER A 21 7.52 -35.11 9.14
CA SER A 21 7.19 -33.76 9.59
C SER A 21 7.57 -33.67 11.07
N TYR A 22 8.45 -32.73 11.40
CA TYR A 22 8.82 -32.42 12.76
C TYR A 22 8.33 -31.02 13.10
N GLN A 23 7.50 -30.91 14.14
CA GLN A 23 7.04 -29.63 14.65
C GLN A 23 7.51 -29.46 16.09
N GLN A 24 8.32 -28.45 16.32
CA GLN A 24 8.72 -28.06 17.67
C GLN A 24 8.62 -26.55 17.82
N SER A 25 7.92 -26.11 18.89
CA SER A 25 7.93 -24.73 19.33
C SER A 25 9.16 -24.54 20.22
N ILE A 26 10.06 -23.64 19.83
CA ILE A 26 11.21 -23.26 20.63
C ILE A 26 10.87 -21.95 21.33
N LEU A 27 10.68 -22.02 22.65
CA LEU A 27 10.59 -20.84 23.48
C LEU A 27 11.99 -20.57 24.06
N PRO A 28 12.59 -19.39 23.82
CA PRO A 28 13.86 -19.06 24.45
C PRO A 28 13.71 -19.01 25.97
N SER A 29 14.69 -19.51 26.67
CA SER A 29 14.71 -19.51 28.15
C SER A 29 14.84 -18.11 28.76
N ASN A 30 15.20 -17.10 27.93
CA ASN A 30 15.34 -15.71 28.33
C ASN A 30 14.52 -14.81 27.39
N ALA A 31 14.04 -13.67 27.91
CA ALA A 31 13.37 -12.68 27.07
C ALA A 31 14.26 -12.24 25.91
N PRO A 32 13.74 -12.05 24.69
CA PRO A 32 14.52 -11.61 23.55
C PRO A 32 15.13 -10.23 23.82
N ALA A 33 16.40 -10.05 23.43
CA ALA A 33 17.12 -8.79 23.62
C ALA A 33 16.50 -7.62 22.84
N ALA A 34 15.81 -7.91 21.71
CA ALA A 34 15.12 -6.92 20.90
C ALA A 34 13.83 -7.49 20.32
N LEU A 35 12.74 -6.74 20.47
CA LEU A 35 11.46 -7.07 19.85
C LEU A 35 11.43 -6.59 18.39
N TRP A 36 10.71 -7.32 17.55
CA TRP A 36 10.40 -6.86 16.22
C TRP A 36 9.44 -5.67 16.30
N THR A 37 9.78 -4.59 15.58
CA THR A 37 9.01 -3.34 15.55
C THR A 37 8.95 -2.81 14.12
N ALA A 38 8.12 -1.79 13.90
CA ALA A 38 8.01 -1.14 12.61
C ALA A 38 9.33 -0.45 12.15
N SER A 39 10.22 -0.05 13.07
CA SER A 39 11.54 0.52 12.72
C SER A 39 12.40 0.67 13.97
N PRO A 40 13.56 0.05 14.05
CA PRO A 40 14.10 -0.95 13.13
C PRO A 40 13.42 -2.32 13.26
N ALA A 41 13.32 -3.06 12.17
CA ALA A 41 12.78 -4.42 12.17
C ALA A 41 13.82 -5.40 12.72
N ASN A 42 13.80 -5.66 14.03
CA ASN A 42 14.72 -6.58 14.67
C ASN A 42 14.31 -8.03 14.34
N LEU A 43 15.05 -8.65 13.42
CA LEU A 43 14.88 -10.04 13.05
C LEU A 43 16.03 -10.88 13.59
N TYR A 44 15.67 -12.09 13.99
CA TYR A 44 16.60 -13.19 14.27
C TYR A 44 16.61 -14.14 13.09
N GLU A 45 17.62 -14.99 13.03
CA GLU A 45 17.74 -16.01 11.99
C GLU A 45 17.93 -17.39 12.63
N ALA A 46 17.05 -18.32 12.28
CA ALA A 46 17.19 -19.72 12.62
C ALA A 46 17.89 -20.46 11.48
N GLN A 47 19.03 -21.08 11.74
CA GLN A 47 19.70 -21.94 10.78
C GLN A 47 19.28 -23.40 11.02
N ILE A 48 18.59 -23.98 10.06
CA ILE A 48 18.16 -25.38 10.07
C ILE A 48 19.10 -26.16 9.16
N SER A 49 19.73 -27.22 9.68
CA SER A 49 20.66 -28.04 8.92
C SER A 49 20.28 -29.52 9.00
N ALA A 50 20.11 -30.16 7.86
CA ALA A 50 20.00 -31.61 7.76
C ALA A 50 21.40 -32.22 7.59
N LYS A 51 21.74 -33.20 8.44
CA LYS A 51 23.03 -33.86 8.42
C LYS A 51 22.87 -35.37 8.23
N VAL A 52 23.82 -35.99 7.51
CA VAL A 52 24.03 -37.44 7.45
C VAL A 52 25.41 -37.70 8.07
N GLY A 53 25.44 -38.34 9.22
CA GLY A 53 26.65 -38.35 10.05
C GLY A 53 27.07 -36.95 10.43
N ASN A 54 28.33 -36.59 10.23
CA ASN A 54 28.87 -35.26 10.50
C ASN A 54 28.77 -34.31 9.28
N ARG A 55 28.28 -34.75 8.14
CA ARG A 55 28.23 -33.96 6.91
C ARG A 55 26.86 -33.27 6.78
N VAL A 56 26.87 -31.95 6.66
CA VAL A 56 25.66 -31.16 6.33
C VAL A 56 25.28 -31.43 4.88
N GLN A 57 24.07 -31.92 4.66
CA GLN A 57 23.50 -32.19 3.31
C GLN A 57 22.73 -30.98 2.78
N ARG A 58 21.96 -30.31 3.67
CA ARG A 58 21.21 -29.12 3.36
C ARG A 58 21.19 -28.19 4.57
N SER A 59 21.19 -26.89 4.32
CA SER A 59 20.97 -25.88 5.33
C SER A 59 20.00 -24.84 4.78
N LYS A 60 19.08 -24.37 5.64
CA LYS A 60 18.16 -23.28 5.33
C LYS A 60 18.21 -22.30 6.49
N ARG A 61 18.23 -21.01 6.15
CA ARG A 61 18.08 -19.92 7.12
C ARG A 61 16.65 -19.40 7.04
N VAL A 62 16.02 -19.18 8.18
CA VAL A 62 14.64 -18.72 8.30
C VAL A 62 14.62 -17.50 9.21
N PRO A 63 14.26 -16.34 8.70
CA PRO A 63 14.08 -15.15 9.55
C PRO A 63 12.87 -15.33 10.45
N TYR A 64 12.93 -14.78 11.67
CA TYR A 64 11.82 -14.72 12.60
C TYR A 64 11.98 -13.55 13.53
N GLY A 65 10.91 -13.14 14.20
CA GLY A 65 10.95 -12.04 15.17
C GLY A 65 10.02 -12.27 16.35
N TYR A 66 10.37 -11.74 17.51
CA TYR A 66 9.52 -11.75 18.70
C TYR A 66 8.73 -10.46 18.78
N ARG A 67 7.43 -10.57 18.95
CA ARG A 67 6.54 -9.44 19.21
C ARG A 67 5.32 -9.86 20.00
N SER A 68 4.65 -8.91 20.63
CA SER A 68 3.29 -9.06 21.14
C SER A 68 2.35 -8.17 20.34
N ILE A 69 1.14 -8.69 20.10
CA ILE A 69 0.04 -7.93 19.49
C ILE A 69 -1.19 -8.04 20.40
N ARG A 70 -1.93 -6.96 20.52
CA ARG A 70 -3.21 -6.93 21.22
C ARG A 70 -4.18 -6.03 20.47
N PHE A 71 -5.35 -6.56 20.21
CA PHE A 71 -6.49 -5.82 19.69
C PHE A 71 -7.50 -5.64 20.83
N ASP A 72 -7.91 -4.42 21.06
CA ASP A 72 -8.78 -4.04 22.16
C ASP A 72 -10.00 -3.29 21.63
N LYS A 73 -11.20 -3.70 22.07
CA LYS A 73 -12.46 -3.16 21.54
C LYS A 73 -12.71 -1.69 21.89
N ASP A 74 -12.06 -1.17 22.93
CA ASP A 74 -12.26 0.19 23.42
C ASP A 74 -11.10 1.12 23.08
N THR A 75 -9.88 0.57 22.94
CA THR A 75 -8.66 1.34 22.81
C THR A 75 -7.83 1.02 21.55
N GLY A 76 -8.27 0.11 20.69
CA GLY A 76 -7.65 -0.16 19.40
C GLY A 76 -6.48 -1.16 19.44
N PHE A 77 -5.46 -0.95 18.63
CA PHE A 77 -4.35 -1.89 18.43
C PHE A 77 -3.09 -1.51 19.20
N TYR A 78 -2.38 -2.54 19.69
CA TYR A 78 -1.10 -2.41 20.40
C TYR A 78 -0.05 -3.35 19.81
N LEU A 79 1.12 -2.81 19.50
CA LEU A 79 2.32 -3.57 19.15
C LEU A 79 3.33 -3.45 20.29
N ASN A 80 3.75 -4.57 20.87
CA ASN A 80 4.70 -4.61 22.00
C ASN A 80 4.26 -3.73 23.19
N GLY A 81 2.96 -3.68 23.46
CA GLY A 81 2.38 -2.84 24.50
C GLY A 81 2.21 -1.37 24.16
N ILE A 82 2.71 -0.92 23.00
CA ILE A 82 2.60 0.47 22.54
C ILE A 82 1.32 0.62 21.71
N HIS A 83 0.45 1.56 22.10
CA HIS A 83 -0.74 1.91 21.31
C HIS A 83 -0.32 2.40 19.94
N THR A 84 -0.84 1.78 18.90
CA THR A 84 -0.44 2.01 17.51
C THR A 84 -1.67 2.07 16.62
N LYS A 85 -1.77 3.07 15.77
CA LYS A 85 -2.79 3.11 14.72
C LYS A 85 -2.28 2.41 13.47
N LEU A 86 -3.09 1.51 12.91
CA LEU A 86 -2.83 0.95 11.59
C LEU A 86 -3.11 2.03 10.54
N LYS A 87 -2.05 2.52 9.93
CA LYS A 87 -2.03 3.50 8.85
C LYS A 87 -1.78 2.70 7.58
N GLY A 88 -2.82 2.08 7.05
CA GLY A 88 -2.70 1.00 6.09
C GLY A 88 -3.22 1.34 4.70
N VAL A 89 -2.79 0.54 3.73
CA VAL A 89 -3.32 0.51 2.38
C VAL A 89 -3.62 -0.93 1.95
N CYS A 90 -4.59 -1.10 1.07
CA CYS A 90 -4.80 -2.33 0.31
C CYS A 90 -3.89 -2.35 -0.91
N VAL A 91 -3.36 -3.52 -1.27
CA VAL A 91 -2.58 -3.70 -2.49
C VAL A 91 -3.01 -4.95 -3.23
N HIS A 92 -2.98 -4.90 -4.56
CA HIS A 92 -3.13 -6.05 -5.45
C HIS A 92 -1.77 -6.58 -5.92
N HIS A 93 -1.76 -7.79 -6.47
CA HIS A 93 -0.63 -8.35 -7.22
C HIS A 93 -0.47 -7.59 -8.55
N ASP A 94 0.06 -6.38 -8.49
CA ASP A 94 0.26 -5.53 -9.66
C ASP A 94 1.54 -4.70 -9.51
N GLY A 95 2.42 -4.82 -10.50
CA GLY A 95 3.67 -4.07 -10.61
C GLY A 95 3.64 -3.05 -11.74
N GLY A 96 2.46 -2.60 -12.19
CA GLY A 96 2.31 -1.68 -13.32
C GLY A 96 2.78 -2.33 -14.62
N CYS A 97 3.79 -1.76 -15.28
CA CYS A 97 4.27 -2.27 -16.57
C CYS A 97 4.92 -3.66 -16.53
N ILE A 98 5.24 -4.19 -15.35
CA ILE A 98 5.71 -5.58 -15.18
C ILE A 98 4.59 -6.57 -14.88
N GLY A 99 3.34 -6.11 -14.81
CA GLY A 99 2.16 -6.92 -14.52
C GLY A 99 2.18 -7.51 -13.12
N ALA A 100 1.67 -8.75 -12.97
CA ALA A 100 1.61 -9.46 -11.69
C ALA A 100 2.89 -10.28 -11.39
N ALA A 101 4.02 -9.97 -12.04
CA ALA A 101 5.27 -10.67 -11.78
C ALA A 101 5.81 -10.31 -10.39
N GLU A 102 6.06 -11.34 -9.57
CA GLU A 102 6.74 -11.14 -8.29
C GLU A 102 8.24 -10.93 -8.54
N ASN A 103 8.70 -9.74 -8.25
CA ASN A 103 10.10 -9.37 -8.31
C ASN A 103 10.48 -8.61 -7.03
N ARG A 104 11.53 -9.06 -6.35
CA ARG A 104 11.95 -8.49 -5.08
C ARG A 104 12.21 -7.00 -5.14
N SER A 105 12.90 -6.52 -6.17
CA SER A 105 13.20 -5.09 -6.34
C SER A 105 11.93 -4.25 -6.51
N ALA A 106 10.97 -4.77 -7.28
CA ALA A 106 9.67 -4.11 -7.46
C ALA A 106 8.90 -4.01 -6.15
N ILE A 107 8.87 -5.11 -5.38
CA ILE A 107 8.21 -5.16 -4.07
C ILE A 107 8.90 -4.21 -3.08
N GLU A 108 10.24 -4.21 -3.01
CA GLU A 108 11.00 -3.31 -2.14
C GLU A 108 10.70 -1.85 -2.47
N ARG A 109 10.66 -1.49 -3.76
CA ARG A 109 10.29 -0.14 -4.21
C ARG A 109 8.86 0.23 -3.82
N GLN A 110 7.87 -0.65 -4.02
CA GLN A 110 6.50 -0.40 -3.61
C GLN A 110 6.39 -0.16 -2.10
N VAL A 111 7.02 -1.01 -1.29
CA VAL A 111 6.99 -0.87 0.17
C VAL A 111 7.70 0.41 0.61
N ASP A 112 8.82 0.81 -0.03
CA ASP A 112 9.53 2.06 0.27
C ASP A 112 8.69 3.30 -0.05
N ILE A 113 8.00 3.31 -1.18
CA ILE A 113 7.07 4.39 -1.55
C ILE A 113 5.98 4.55 -0.48
N LEU A 114 5.36 3.45 -0.07
CA LEU A 114 4.28 3.47 0.93
C LEU A 114 4.80 3.91 2.31
N THR A 115 5.91 3.37 2.78
CA THR A 115 6.48 3.72 4.08
C THR A 115 6.97 5.16 4.14
N SER A 116 7.41 5.72 3.01
CA SER A 116 7.83 7.12 2.90
C SER A 116 6.71 8.13 3.18
N MET A 117 5.44 7.74 3.01
CA MET A 117 4.30 8.58 3.42
C MET A 117 3.81 8.29 4.85
N GLY A 118 4.49 7.42 5.62
CA GLY A 118 4.10 7.05 6.98
C GLY A 118 3.14 5.85 7.05
N CYS A 119 2.91 5.13 5.95
CA CYS A 119 2.20 3.85 5.95
C CYS A 119 2.98 2.83 6.78
N ASN A 120 2.29 2.13 7.69
CA ASN A 120 2.89 1.11 8.57
C ASN A 120 2.24 -0.26 8.44
N ALA A 121 1.21 -0.40 7.60
CA ALA A 121 0.48 -1.65 7.43
C ALA A 121 -0.01 -1.83 5.99
N ILE A 122 -0.06 -3.07 5.53
CA ILE A 122 -0.58 -3.45 4.20
C ILE A 122 -1.58 -4.58 4.37
N ARG A 123 -2.75 -4.48 3.72
CA ARG A 123 -3.68 -5.59 3.52
C ARG A 123 -3.44 -6.17 2.13
N LEU A 124 -3.14 -7.46 2.10
CA LEU A 124 -2.83 -8.21 0.87
C LEU A 124 -4.15 -8.69 0.23
N THR A 125 -4.63 -7.99 -0.77
CA THR A 125 -5.97 -8.19 -1.33
C THR A 125 -5.94 -8.94 -2.66
N HIS A 126 -6.79 -9.91 -2.88
CA HIS A 126 -7.74 -10.63 -2.00
C HIS A 126 -7.43 -12.12 -2.04
N ASN A 127 -6.17 -12.48 -1.89
CA ASN A 127 -5.64 -13.84 -1.96
C ASN A 127 -4.23 -13.88 -1.37
N PRO A 128 -3.67 -15.06 -1.03
CA PRO A 128 -2.33 -15.16 -0.49
C PRO A 128 -1.28 -14.60 -1.44
N PHE A 129 -0.41 -13.73 -0.90
CA PHE A 129 0.73 -13.20 -1.65
C PHE A 129 1.92 -14.15 -1.62
N GLY A 130 2.87 -13.97 -2.51
CA GLY A 130 4.10 -14.73 -2.54
C GLY A 130 5.02 -14.45 -1.37
N ALA A 131 5.89 -15.39 -1.07
CA ALA A 131 6.78 -15.32 0.10
C ALA A 131 7.73 -14.11 0.08
N GLU A 132 8.11 -13.62 -1.11
CA GLU A 132 8.99 -12.46 -1.26
C GLU A 132 8.35 -11.19 -0.72
N TYR A 133 7.04 -11.00 -0.96
CA TYR A 133 6.32 -9.83 -0.45
C TYR A 133 6.32 -9.80 1.08
N LEU A 134 6.04 -10.95 1.69
CA LEU A 134 6.03 -11.09 3.14
C LEU A 134 7.43 -10.93 3.74
N ASP A 135 8.49 -11.45 3.06
CA ASP A 135 9.88 -11.29 3.52
C ASP A 135 10.31 -9.82 3.49
N VAL A 136 9.99 -9.09 2.43
CA VAL A 136 10.28 -7.65 2.33
C VAL A 136 9.57 -6.88 3.45
N CYS A 137 8.28 -7.14 3.70
CA CYS A 137 7.53 -6.45 4.73
C CYS A 137 8.07 -6.72 6.15
N GLN A 138 8.42 -7.98 6.48
CA GLN A 138 9.00 -8.27 7.80
C GLN A 138 10.36 -7.60 8.00
N ARG A 139 11.19 -7.46 6.94
CA ARG A 139 12.49 -6.80 7.00
C ARG A 139 12.37 -5.29 7.10
N LYS A 140 11.36 -4.71 6.47
CA LYS A 140 11.09 -3.26 6.50
C LYS A 140 10.20 -2.83 7.68
N GLY A 141 9.71 -3.78 8.48
CA GLY A 141 8.89 -3.49 9.66
C GLY A 141 7.45 -3.10 9.32
N VAL A 142 6.89 -3.56 8.22
CA VAL A 142 5.52 -3.27 7.78
C VAL A 142 4.58 -4.38 8.24
N LEU A 143 3.52 -4.01 8.95
CA LEU A 143 2.48 -4.93 9.43
C LEU A 143 1.62 -5.46 8.30
N LEU A 144 1.20 -6.72 8.36
CA LEU A 144 0.43 -7.36 7.32
C LEU A 144 -0.90 -7.92 7.84
N VAL A 145 -1.95 -7.67 7.07
CA VAL A 145 -3.19 -8.47 7.09
C VAL A 145 -3.14 -9.37 5.86
N GLU A 146 -2.94 -10.67 6.09
CA GLU A 146 -2.89 -11.64 5.00
C GLU A 146 -4.27 -12.22 4.75
N GLU A 147 -4.76 -12.07 3.51
CA GLU A 147 -6.09 -12.50 3.13
C GLU A 147 -6.03 -13.79 2.33
N LEU A 148 -6.88 -14.76 2.72
CA LEU A 148 -6.86 -16.10 2.15
C LEU A 148 -7.74 -16.23 0.91
N PHE A 149 -8.86 -15.50 0.87
CA PHE A 149 -9.85 -15.64 -0.20
C PHE A 149 -10.56 -14.32 -0.51
N ASP A 150 -10.83 -14.04 -1.76
CA ASP A 150 -11.75 -12.98 -2.16
C ASP A 150 -13.22 -13.41 -1.94
N GLY A 151 -13.55 -14.63 -2.29
CA GLY A 151 -14.86 -15.24 -2.15
C GLY A 151 -14.75 -16.70 -1.74
N TRP A 152 -15.91 -17.31 -1.43
CA TRP A 152 -15.99 -18.72 -0.99
C TRP A 152 -16.73 -19.59 -2.01
N THR A 153 -17.63 -20.46 -1.56
CA THR A 153 -18.35 -21.44 -2.39
C THR A 153 -19.24 -20.83 -3.49
N LYS A 154 -19.65 -19.56 -3.34
CA LYS A 154 -20.36 -18.81 -4.41
C LYS A 154 -19.39 -17.84 -5.04
N SER A 155 -19.12 -18.05 -6.31
CA SER A 155 -18.24 -17.19 -7.12
C SER A 155 -18.78 -15.77 -7.26
N LYS A 156 -17.91 -14.76 -7.19
CA LYS A 156 -18.23 -13.37 -7.55
C LYS A 156 -18.17 -13.17 -9.07
N LYS A 157 -17.29 -13.89 -9.74
CA LYS A 157 -17.10 -13.88 -11.19
C LYS A 157 -17.03 -15.30 -11.72
N GLN A 158 -17.37 -15.49 -13.02
CA GLN A 158 -17.42 -16.81 -13.65
C GLN A 158 -16.13 -17.63 -13.55
N LYS A 159 -14.96 -16.98 -13.44
CA LYS A 159 -13.65 -17.63 -13.48
C LYS A 159 -12.83 -17.40 -12.22
N ASP A 160 -13.46 -17.00 -11.11
CA ASP A 160 -12.76 -16.84 -9.83
C ASP A 160 -12.53 -18.18 -9.12
N PHE A 161 -11.85 -18.12 -7.97
CA PHE A 161 -11.50 -19.27 -7.16
C PHE A 161 -12.72 -19.97 -6.53
N GLY A 162 -13.89 -19.30 -6.43
CA GLY A 162 -15.08 -19.85 -5.78
C GLY A 162 -15.51 -21.20 -6.32
N ARG A 163 -15.30 -21.46 -7.62
CA ARG A 163 -15.60 -22.76 -8.26
C ARG A 163 -14.67 -23.92 -7.82
N TYR A 164 -13.53 -23.61 -7.23
CA TYR A 164 -12.57 -24.58 -6.71
C TYR A 164 -12.53 -24.63 -5.20
N PHE A 165 -13.25 -23.72 -4.56
CA PHE A 165 -13.16 -23.47 -3.12
C PHE A 165 -13.38 -24.74 -2.30
N THR A 166 -14.45 -25.49 -2.56
CA THR A 166 -14.81 -26.67 -1.77
C THR A 166 -13.71 -27.72 -1.76
N ASP A 167 -13.03 -27.91 -2.88
CA ASP A 167 -12.00 -28.95 -3.06
C ASP A 167 -10.62 -28.50 -2.54
N HIS A 168 -10.35 -27.19 -2.53
CA HIS A 168 -8.98 -26.68 -2.30
C HIS A 168 -8.83 -25.71 -1.12
N TYR A 169 -9.91 -25.29 -0.42
CA TYR A 169 -9.78 -24.30 0.65
C TYR A 169 -8.83 -24.77 1.76
N ALA A 170 -8.87 -26.04 2.13
CA ALA A 170 -8.04 -26.60 3.20
C ALA A 170 -6.55 -26.63 2.84
N GLU A 171 -6.24 -26.86 1.57
CA GLU A 171 -4.89 -26.79 1.02
C GLU A 171 -4.36 -25.35 1.03
N VAL A 172 -5.16 -24.38 0.55
CA VAL A 172 -4.80 -22.95 0.58
C VAL A 172 -4.54 -22.48 2.01
N VAL A 173 -5.47 -22.75 2.94
CA VAL A 173 -5.31 -22.38 4.35
C VAL A 173 -4.03 -23.00 4.93
N THR A 174 -3.84 -24.31 4.71
CA THR A 174 -2.70 -25.04 5.31
C THR A 174 -1.36 -24.57 4.74
N SER A 175 -1.26 -24.42 3.42
CA SER A 175 -0.03 -24.02 2.76
C SER A 175 0.37 -22.59 3.12
N THR A 176 -0.59 -21.67 3.11
CA THR A 176 -0.35 -20.25 3.43
C THR A 176 0.08 -20.09 4.89
N ILE A 177 -0.70 -20.61 5.85
CA ILE A 177 -0.37 -20.43 7.27
C ILE A 177 0.95 -21.10 7.63
N ARG A 178 1.23 -22.32 7.15
CA ARG A 178 2.50 -22.99 7.44
C ARG A 178 3.71 -22.30 6.83
N ARG A 179 3.56 -21.66 5.67
CA ARG A 179 4.61 -20.87 5.04
C ARG A 179 4.95 -19.65 5.86
N ASP A 180 3.91 -18.93 6.35
CA ASP A 180 4.04 -17.57 6.87
C ASP A 180 3.94 -17.48 8.40
N TRP A 181 3.75 -18.60 9.09
CA TRP A 181 3.57 -18.66 10.54
C TRP A 181 4.68 -17.95 11.33
N ASN A 182 5.94 -18.06 10.90
CA ASN A 182 7.07 -17.45 11.59
C ASN A 182 7.27 -15.97 11.23
N ASN A 183 6.50 -15.42 10.29
CA ASN A 183 6.64 -14.03 9.88
C ASN A 183 6.02 -13.10 10.93
N PRO A 184 6.82 -12.25 11.62
CA PRO A 184 6.30 -11.36 12.65
C PRO A 184 5.44 -10.23 12.12
N ALA A 185 5.55 -9.90 10.82
CA ALA A 185 4.76 -8.85 10.19
C ALA A 185 3.26 -9.22 10.09
N VAL A 186 2.93 -10.51 9.90
CA VAL A 186 1.54 -10.95 9.83
C VAL A 186 0.87 -10.81 11.20
N ILE A 187 -0.13 -9.93 11.30
CA ILE A 187 -0.84 -9.62 12.54
C ILE A 187 -2.26 -10.16 12.58
N MET A 188 -2.86 -10.45 11.42
CA MET A 188 -4.20 -11.05 11.29
C MET A 188 -4.27 -11.95 10.07
N TRP A 189 -5.09 -13.01 10.16
CA TRP A 189 -5.52 -13.82 9.03
C TRP A 189 -6.91 -13.40 8.59
N SER A 190 -7.06 -12.91 7.37
CA SER A 190 -8.35 -12.54 6.81
C SER A 190 -8.98 -13.72 6.06
N LEU A 191 -10.18 -14.10 6.49
CA LEU A 191 -10.88 -15.29 6.00
C LEU A 191 -11.53 -15.09 4.63
N GLY A 192 -11.80 -13.83 4.26
CA GLY A 192 -12.47 -13.51 3.00
C GLY A 192 -12.82 -12.03 2.88
N ASN A 193 -13.31 -11.66 1.70
CA ASN A 193 -13.69 -10.29 1.37
C ASN A 193 -15.10 -10.25 0.80
N GLU A 194 -15.95 -9.39 1.35
CA GLU A 194 -17.28 -9.04 0.81
C GLU A 194 -18.14 -10.24 0.35
N VAL A 195 -18.13 -11.29 1.15
CA VAL A 195 -18.82 -12.55 0.86
C VAL A 195 -20.30 -12.43 1.20
N ARG A 196 -21.09 -11.89 0.29
CA ARG A 196 -22.54 -11.70 0.46
C ARG A 196 -23.31 -11.92 -0.84
N THR A 197 -24.59 -12.22 -0.69
CA THR A 197 -25.51 -12.65 -1.75
C THR A 197 -25.50 -11.74 -3.00
N ASN A 198 -25.56 -10.42 -2.83
CA ASN A 198 -25.67 -9.50 -3.96
C ASN A 198 -24.34 -9.24 -4.71
N LEU A 199 -23.25 -9.82 -4.26
CA LEU A 199 -21.94 -9.73 -4.93
C LEU A 199 -21.51 -11.07 -5.53
N THR A 200 -22.26 -12.13 -5.32
CA THR A 200 -21.96 -13.48 -5.81
C THR A 200 -22.89 -13.88 -6.96
N LEU A 201 -22.45 -14.81 -7.80
CA LEU A 201 -23.23 -15.34 -8.92
C LEU A 201 -24.35 -16.30 -8.48
N GLY A 202 -24.45 -16.58 -7.20
CA GLY A 202 -25.52 -17.39 -6.60
C GLY A 202 -25.75 -16.96 -5.17
N ASP A 203 -26.97 -17.23 -4.67
CA ASP A 203 -27.37 -16.79 -3.34
C ASP A 203 -26.81 -17.69 -2.23
N TYR A 204 -26.35 -17.06 -1.16
CA TYR A 204 -26.12 -17.72 0.11
C TYR A 204 -27.38 -17.70 0.97
N SER A 205 -27.79 -18.84 1.53
CA SER A 205 -28.64 -18.80 2.71
C SER A 205 -27.84 -18.29 3.93
N SER A 206 -28.54 -17.74 4.92
CA SER A 206 -27.89 -17.24 6.14
C SER A 206 -27.09 -18.33 6.88
N SER A 207 -27.60 -19.56 6.91
CA SER A 207 -26.91 -20.70 7.52
C SER A 207 -25.71 -21.16 6.69
N GLU A 208 -25.81 -21.18 5.38
CA GLU A 208 -24.72 -21.60 4.49
C GLU A 208 -23.50 -20.70 4.63
N ILE A 209 -23.67 -19.38 4.57
CA ILE A 209 -22.55 -18.44 4.69
C ILE A 209 -21.89 -18.49 6.08
N VAL A 210 -22.68 -18.65 7.14
CA VAL A 210 -22.18 -18.82 8.52
C VAL A 210 -21.39 -20.13 8.67
N ASN A 211 -21.89 -21.22 8.09
CA ASN A 211 -21.21 -22.52 8.13
C ASN A 211 -19.85 -22.46 7.40
N VAL A 212 -19.79 -21.83 6.21
CA VAL A 212 -18.54 -21.68 5.48
C VAL A 212 -17.55 -20.80 6.26
N CYS A 213 -17.98 -19.68 6.81
CA CYS A 213 -17.15 -18.83 7.64
C CYS A 213 -16.58 -19.59 8.86
N THR A 214 -17.45 -20.32 9.58
CA THR A 214 -17.05 -21.13 10.73
C THR A 214 -16.04 -22.20 10.35
N MET A 215 -16.25 -22.87 9.21
CA MET A 215 -15.35 -23.89 8.69
C MET A 215 -13.94 -23.32 8.40
N VAL A 216 -13.86 -22.22 7.68
CA VAL A 216 -12.57 -21.57 7.37
C VAL A 216 -11.91 -21.06 8.64
N ASN A 217 -12.65 -20.39 9.53
CA ASN A 217 -12.13 -19.90 10.81
C ASN A 217 -11.54 -21.05 11.65
N SER A 218 -12.26 -22.18 11.75
CA SER A 218 -11.81 -23.35 12.50
C SER A 218 -10.53 -23.94 11.89
N ALA A 219 -10.42 -24.02 10.56
CA ALA A 219 -9.23 -24.49 9.88
C ALA A 219 -8.01 -23.58 10.15
N VAL A 220 -8.20 -22.26 10.13
CA VAL A 220 -7.15 -21.28 10.48
C VAL A 220 -6.73 -21.43 11.94
N LYS A 221 -7.69 -21.46 12.88
CA LYS A 221 -7.42 -21.56 14.33
C LYS A 221 -6.77 -22.88 14.73
N ALA A 222 -7.04 -23.96 14.01
CA ALA A 222 -6.38 -25.24 14.23
C ALA A 222 -4.88 -25.21 13.88
N LEU A 223 -4.47 -24.33 12.96
CA LEU A 223 -3.08 -24.16 12.54
C LEU A 223 -2.38 -23.04 13.30
N ASP A 224 -3.05 -21.92 13.53
CA ASP A 224 -2.51 -20.77 14.26
C ASP A 224 -3.55 -20.15 15.18
N SER A 225 -3.44 -20.43 16.48
CA SER A 225 -4.25 -19.81 17.54
C SER A 225 -3.64 -18.52 18.11
N THR A 226 -2.43 -18.12 17.65
CA THR A 226 -1.69 -16.98 18.20
C THR A 226 -2.06 -15.65 17.57
N ARG A 227 -2.62 -15.68 16.35
CA ARG A 227 -3.09 -14.49 15.63
C ARG A 227 -4.61 -14.47 15.57
N PRO A 228 -5.22 -13.28 15.64
CA PRO A 228 -6.66 -13.14 15.44
C PRO A 228 -7.03 -13.35 13.98
N THR A 229 -8.28 -13.77 13.77
CA THR A 229 -8.93 -13.83 12.46
C THR A 229 -9.76 -12.58 12.21
N THR A 230 -9.93 -12.23 10.94
CA THR A 230 -10.73 -11.11 10.47
C THR A 230 -11.35 -11.42 9.12
N MET A 231 -12.14 -10.51 8.57
CA MET A 231 -12.60 -10.49 7.19
C MET A 231 -13.09 -9.08 6.82
N GLY A 232 -13.06 -8.74 5.53
CA GLY A 232 -13.62 -7.49 5.02
C GLY A 232 -15.12 -7.59 4.79
N ASN A 233 -15.92 -6.71 5.41
CA ASN A 233 -17.38 -6.69 5.29
C ASN A 233 -17.88 -5.32 4.84
N ASN A 234 -18.65 -5.27 3.74
CA ASN A 234 -19.14 -4.03 3.14
C ASN A 234 -20.61 -3.68 3.47
N ALA A 235 -21.28 -4.46 4.31
CA ALA A 235 -22.62 -4.15 4.79
C ALA A 235 -22.80 -4.67 6.21
N PRO A 236 -22.47 -3.86 7.22
CA PRO A 236 -22.71 -4.22 8.60
C PRO A 236 -24.23 -4.23 8.89
N GLY A 237 -24.80 -5.42 9.12
CA GLY A 237 -26.22 -5.65 9.42
C GLY A 237 -26.73 -6.96 8.86
N GLY A 238 -27.88 -7.42 9.34
CA GLY A 238 -28.50 -8.68 8.90
C GLY A 238 -27.57 -9.89 9.08
N ASN A 239 -27.39 -10.70 8.06
CA ASN A 239 -26.56 -11.92 8.11
C ASN A 239 -25.07 -11.63 8.40
N LEU A 240 -24.59 -10.42 8.15
CA LEU A 240 -23.21 -10.04 8.43
C LEU A 240 -22.92 -9.90 9.91
N SER A 241 -23.89 -9.58 10.76
CA SER A 241 -23.69 -9.59 12.21
C SER A 241 -23.30 -10.97 12.72
N ALA A 242 -23.85 -12.05 12.12
CA ALA A 242 -23.46 -13.42 12.45
C ALA A 242 -22.03 -13.75 12.01
N LEU A 243 -21.58 -13.24 10.86
CA LEU A 243 -20.19 -13.39 10.40
C LEU A 243 -19.21 -12.62 11.30
N MET A 244 -19.56 -11.38 11.66
CA MET A 244 -18.77 -10.57 12.59
C MET A 244 -18.62 -11.20 13.98
N ALA A 245 -19.58 -12.04 14.40
CA ALA A 245 -19.51 -12.79 15.65
C ALA A 245 -18.52 -13.97 15.62
N ILE A 246 -18.09 -14.43 14.44
CA ILE A 246 -17.16 -15.56 14.29
C ILE A 246 -15.71 -15.08 14.37
N VAL A 247 -15.37 -13.96 13.72
CA VAL A 247 -14.01 -13.43 13.66
C VAL A 247 -13.62 -12.71 14.95
N ASP A 248 -12.31 -12.64 15.26
CA ASP A 248 -11.82 -11.98 16.48
C ASP A 248 -11.79 -10.45 16.34
N VAL A 249 -11.46 -9.95 15.16
CA VAL A 249 -11.39 -8.51 14.84
C VAL A 249 -12.29 -8.23 13.65
N VAL A 250 -13.17 -7.25 13.77
CA VAL A 250 -14.14 -6.92 12.74
C VAL A 250 -13.55 -5.95 11.71
N GLY A 251 -13.45 -6.38 10.47
CA GLY A 251 -13.10 -5.52 9.33
C GLY A 251 -14.35 -4.94 8.68
N ILE A 252 -14.34 -3.63 8.44
CA ILE A 252 -15.44 -2.90 7.82
C ILE A 252 -14.97 -2.27 6.51
N ASN A 253 -15.62 -2.64 5.40
CA ASN A 253 -15.45 -1.99 4.11
C ASN A 253 -16.50 -0.89 3.98
N TYR A 254 -16.07 0.35 3.65
CA TYR A 254 -16.93 1.47 3.26
C TYR A 254 -18.11 1.74 4.19
N ASN A 255 -17.84 1.96 5.47
CA ASN A 255 -18.90 2.41 6.38
C ASN A 255 -19.42 3.78 5.93
N GLY A 256 -20.67 3.86 5.49
CA GLY A 256 -21.27 5.03 4.84
C GLY A 256 -21.26 6.34 5.63
N ASN A 257 -20.98 6.29 6.94
CA ASN A 257 -20.86 7.47 7.79
C ASN A 257 -19.42 7.75 8.23
N ASN A 258 -18.41 7.07 7.66
CA ASN A 258 -17.00 7.16 8.06
C ASN A 258 -16.74 6.93 9.56
N GLN A 259 -17.71 6.36 10.28
CA GLN A 259 -17.61 6.09 11.71
C GLN A 259 -17.35 4.61 11.94
N PRO A 260 -16.43 4.27 12.84
CA PRO A 260 -16.24 2.89 13.26
C PRO A 260 -17.53 2.28 13.78
N TYR A 261 -17.89 1.10 13.26
CA TYR A 261 -19.14 0.43 13.56
C TYR A 261 -19.22 0.02 15.05
N GLN A 262 -20.43 0.10 15.63
CA GLN A 262 -20.64 -0.31 17.01
C GLN A 262 -20.67 -1.85 17.11
N THR A 263 -19.73 -2.43 17.85
CA THR A 263 -19.61 -3.86 18.10
C THR A 263 -18.96 -4.09 19.47
N ASP A 264 -19.11 -5.28 20.01
CA ASP A 264 -18.43 -5.75 21.22
C ASP A 264 -17.01 -6.28 20.97
N ARG A 265 -16.53 -6.17 19.73
CA ARG A 265 -15.21 -6.63 19.27
C ARG A 265 -14.32 -5.47 18.83
N PRO A 266 -12.99 -5.66 18.77
CA PRO A 266 -12.09 -4.72 18.12
C PRO A 266 -12.48 -4.51 16.65
N ILE A 267 -12.30 -3.28 16.14
CA ILE A 267 -12.69 -2.91 14.78
C ILE A 267 -11.57 -2.19 14.03
N TYR A 268 -11.56 -2.33 12.71
CA TYR A 268 -10.74 -1.54 11.80
C TYR A 268 -11.44 -1.36 10.46
N GLY A 269 -11.04 -0.34 9.70
CA GLY A 269 -11.44 -0.19 8.31
C GLY A 269 -10.64 -1.13 7.43
N SER A 270 -11.22 -2.24 6.98
CA SER A 270 -10.52 -3.21 6.13
C SER A 270 -10.38 -2.73 4.69
N GLU A 271 -11.37 -2.00 4.19
CA GLU A 271 -11.29 -1.16 2.99
C GLU A 271 -11.98 0.16 3.25
N THR A 272 -11.33 1.24 2.87
CA THR A 272 -11.87 2.58 3.11
C THR A 272 -11.56 3.50 1.93
N THR A 273 -12.21 4.65 1.89
CA THR A 273 -11.95 5.71 0.91
C THR A 273 -12.54 5.41 -0.47
N SER A 274 -11.81 4.83 -1.40
CA SER A 274 -12.13 4.74 -2.83
C SER A 274 -12.34 6.12 -3.48
N ALA A 275 -11.47 7.07 -3.13
CA ALA A 275 -11.38 8.35 -3.83
C ALA A 275 -10.75 8.17 -5.22
N LEU A 276 -11.16 8.99 -6.17
CA LEU A 276 -10.71 8.94 -7.56
C LEU A 276 -9.81 10.13 -7.86
N SER A 277 -8.62 9.88 -8.38
CA SER A 277 -7.69 10.92 -8.80
C SER A 277 -6.74 10.45 -9.90
N SER A 278 -6.24 11.40 -10.69
CA SER A 278 -5.18 11.20 -11.68
C SER A 278 -4.05 12.17 -11.39
N ARG A 279 -2.80 11.71 -11.47
CA ARG A 279 -1.62 12.52 -11.18
C ARG A 279 -1.54 13.75 -12.09
N GLY A 280 -1.39 14.96 -11.49
CA GLY A 280 -1.17 16.21 -12.20
C GLY A 280 -2.36 16.74 -13.01
N VAL A 281 -3.57 16.22 -12.77
CA VAL A 281 -4.82 16.68 -13.40
C VAL A 281 -5.64 17.45 -12.37
N TYR A 282 -6.13 18.64 -12.69
CA TYR A 282 -6.80 19.52 -11.71
C TYR A 282 -8.24 19.91 -12.08
N ALA A 283 -8.71 19.43 -13.22
CA ALA A 283 -10.10 19.47 -13.63
C ALA A 283 -10.52 18.11 -14.17
N LEU A 284 -11.84 17.82 -14.19
CA LEU A 284 -12.33 16.60 -14.81
C LEU A 284 -12.05 16.64 -16.31
N ASP A 285 -11.27 15.69 -16.79
CA ASP A 285 -10.97 15.49 -18.21
C ASP A 285 -11.67 14.23 -18.72
N SER A 286 -12.91 14.40 -19.16
CA SER A 286 -13.73 13.29 -19.68
C SER A 286 -13.23 12.75 -21.03
N ALA A 287 -12.49 13.55 -21.80
CA ALA A 287 -11.95 13.14 -23.10
C ALA A 287 -10.79 12.15 -22.91
N ASN A 288 -9.92 12.42 -21.95
CA ASN A 288 -8.78 11.57 -21.61
C ASN A 288 -9.06 10.64 -20.41
N MET A 289 -10.31 10.61 -19.90
CA MET A 289 -10.71 9.76 -18.77
C MET A 289 -9.81 9.96 -17.52
N ALA A 290 -9.61 11.22 -17.12
CA ALA A 290 -8.82 11.58 -15.96
C ALA A 290 -9.63 12.38 -14.95
N TYR A 291 -9.35 12.14 -13.66
CA TYR A 291 -10.03 12.77 -12.52
C TYR A 291 -9.16 13.86 -11.88
N PRO A 292 -9.78 14.88 -11.26
CA PRO A 292 -9.02 15.91 -10.54
C PRO A 292 -8.19 15.29 -9.40
N SER A 293 -6.99 15.83 -9.19
CA SER A 293 -6.10 15.47 -8.07
C SER A 293 -6.54 16.02 -6.70
N TYR A 294 -7.47 16.98 -6.68
CA TYR A 294 -8.08 17.43 -5.44
C TYR A 294 -8.90 16.31 -4.78
N ASP A 295 -8.91 16.26 -3.43
CA ASP A 295 -9.69 15.29 -2.66
C ASP A 295 -11.19 15.65 -2.64
N ASN A 296 -11.82 15.63 -3.81
CA ASN A 296 -13.22 16.05 -4.00
C ASN A 296 -14.08 15.05 -4.78
N LYS A 297 -13.53 13.91 -5.20
CA LYS A 297 -14.23 12.88 -5.96
C LYS A 297 -14.00 11.51 -5.34
N ALA A 298 -15.09 10.78 -5.11
CA ALA A 298 -15.09 9.38 -4.73
C ALA A 298 -16.21 8.65 -5.48
N VAL A 299 -16.15 7.33 -5.51
CA VAL A 299 -17.25 6.50 -6.01
C VAL A 299 -18.47 6.56 -5.08
N SER A 300 -19.65 6.14 -5.56
CA SER A 300 -20.90 6.27 -4.83
C SER A 300 -20.96 5.50 -3.50
N TRP A 301 -20.17 4.44 -3.36
CA TRP A 301 -20.04 3.66 -2.10
C TRP A 301 -18.84 4.06 -1.24
N GLY A 302 -17.96 4.93 -1.76
CA GLY A 302 -16.74 5.39 -1.11
C GLY A 302 -16.90 6.77 -0.47
N ASN A 303 -15.77 7.27 0.02
CA ASN A 303 -15.65 8.57 0.66
C ASN A 303 -14.35 9.24 0.22
N THR A 304 -14.24 10.54 0.44
CA THR A 304 -12.98 11.24 0.21
C THR A 304 -11.92 10.80 1.25
N ALA A 305 -10.67 10.97 0.90
CA ALA A 305 -9.56 10.51 1.73
C ALA A 305 -9.50 11.22 3.09
N ALA A 306 -9.70 12.55 3.10
CA ALA A 306 -9.68 13.33 4.33
C ALA A 306 -10.82 12.96 5.29
N GLU A 307 -12.04 12.74 4.77
CA GLU A 307 -13.18 12.29 5.59
C GLU A 307 -12.85 10.98 6.31
N THR A 308 -12.29 10.04 5.57
CA THR A 308 -11.97 8.71 6.09
C THR A 308 -10.82 8.76 7.09
N VAL A 309 -9.69 9.38 6.76
CA VAL A 309 -8.52 9.42 7.64
C VAL A 309 -8.83 10.13 8.94
N ASN A 310 -9.61 11.23 8.89
CA ASN A 310 -10.02 11.98 10.08
C ASN A 310 -10.91 11.13 11.00
N ALA A 311 -11.87 10.38 10.43
CA ALA A 311 -12.77 9.52 11.21
C ALA A 311 -12.01 8.40 11.94
N TYR A 312 -11.11 7.69 11.24
CA TYR A 312 -10.38 6.57 11.84
C TYR A 312 -9.27 6.99 12.79
N LEU A 313 -8.55 8.09 12.52
CA LEU A 313 -7.51 8.58 13.43
C LEU A 313 -8.08 9.19 14.71
N SER A 314 -9.23 9.85 14.66
CA SER A 314 -9.88 10.45 15.84
C SER A 314 -10.58 9.44 16.75
N SER A 315 -10.94 8.27 16.25
CA SER A 315 -11.63 7.23 17.04
C SER A 315 -10.66 6.46 17.93
N ALA A 316 -10.80 6.55 19.24
CA ALA A 316 -9.96 5.82 20.20
C ALA A 316 -10.05 4.30 20.00
N ARG A 317 -11.26 3.78 19.80
CA ARG A 317 -11.51 2.33 19.66
C ARG A 317 -11.14 1.73 18.32
N SER A 318 -10.94 2.54 17.28
CA SER A 318 -10.50 2.04 15.97
C SER A 318 -9.05 1.59 16.03
N CYS A 319 -8.76 0.37 15.54
CA CYS A 319 -7.38 -0.09 15.34
C CYS A 319 -6.66 0.68 14.24
N GLY A 320 -7.38 1.36 13.34
CA GLY A 320 -6.90 2.08 12.17
C GLY A 320 -7.68 1.69 10.93
N HIS A 321 -7.09 1.91 9.75
CA HIS A 321 -7.76 1.61 8.48
C HIS A 321 -6.79 1.28 7.35
N PHE A 322 -7.33 0.68 6.28
CA PHE A 322 -6.63 0.36 5.04
C PHE A 322 -7.33 1.04 3.86
N VAL A 323 -6.60 1.92 3.20
CA VAL A 323 -7.12 2.70 2.07
C VAL A 323 -7.21 1.83 0.83
N TRP A 324 -8.30 1.90 0.11
CA TRP A 324 -8.46 1.37 -1.24
C TRP A 324 -8.12 2.46 -2.25
N THR A 325 -6.87 2.46 -2.86
CA THR A 325 -5.76 1.52 -2.69
C THR A 325 -4.42 2.24 -2.57
N GLY A 326 -3.34 1.50 -2.24
CA GLY A 326 -1.99 2.07 -2.23
C GLY A 326 -1.54 2.50 -3.61
N PHE A 327 -1.72 1.65 -4.61
CA PHE A 327 -1.37 1.90 -6.01
C PHE A 327 -2.59 1.77 -6.91
N ASP A 328 -2.58 2.49 -8.03
CA ASP A 328 -3.43 2.12 -9.15
C ASP A 328 -3.01 0.74 -9.67
N TYR A 329 -3.96 -0.02 -10.15
CA TYR A 329 -3.77 -1.39 -10.63
C TYR A 329 -4.55 -1.62 -11.92
N LEU A 330 -4.10 -2.56 -12.74
CA LEU A 330 -4.75 -2.90 -13.99
C LEU A 330 -6.05 -3.70 -13.74
N GLY A 331 -7.09 -3.44 -14.51
CA GLY A 331 -8.28 -4.28 -14.59
C GLY A 331 -9.56 -3.74 -13.95
N GLU A 332 -9.55 -2.62 -13.23
CA GLU A 332 -10.76 -2.02 -12.63
C GLU A 332 -10.90 -0.53 -12.96
N PRO A 333 -11.29 -0.17 -14.19
CA PRO A 333 -11.37 1.23 -14.63
C PRO A 333 -12.66 1.94 -14.16
N THR A 334 -13.03 1.78 -12.89
CA THR A 334 -14.18 2.44 -12.27
C THR A 334 -13.91 3.93 -12.07
N GLU A 335 -14.78 4.84 -12.39
CA GLU A 335 -16.20 4.72 -12.83
C GLU A 335 -16.37 4.71 -14.36
N TRP A 336 -15.28 4.89 -15.14
CA TRP A 336 -15.37 4.95 -16.58
C TRP A 336 -15.93 3.65 -17.19
N ASN A 337 -15.46 2.50 -16.71
CA ASN A 337 -15.92 1.15 -17.08
C ASN A 337 -16.01 0.92 -18.60
N LYS A 338 -15.16 1.58 -19.37
CA LYS A 338 -15.09 1.51 -20.83
C LYS A 338 -13.68 1.75 -21.34
N TYR A 339 -13.38 1.18 -22.50
CA TYR A 339 -12.14 1.44 -23.23
C TYR A 339 -12.03 2.94 -23.63
N PRO A 340 -10.88 3.57 -23.53
CA PRO A 340 -9.53 3.02 -23.26
C PRO A 340 -9.13 2.94 -21.77
N ALA A 341 -9.97 3.31 -20.81
CA ALA A 341 -9.63 3.16 -19.39
C ALA A 341 -9.38 1.68 -19.07
N LYS A 342 -8.19 1.37 -18.52
CA LYS A 342 -7.71 0.00 -18.29
C LYS A 342 -7.24 -0.24 -16.85
N SER A 343 -6.95 0.81 -16.09
CA SER A 343 -6.52 0.71 -14.70
C SER A 343 -7.47 1.40 -13.76
N SER A 344 -7.33 1.15 -12.47
CA SER A 344 -8.03 1.88 -11.43
C SER A 344 -7.55 3.34 -11.35
N TYR A 345 -8.32 4.15 -10.60
CA TYR A 345 -8.01 5.54 -10.27
C TYR A 345 -7.99 5.76 -8.76
N PHE A 346 -8.10 4.67 -7.98
CA PHE A 346 -8.18 4.66 -6.52
C PHE A 346 -6.82 4.84 -5.84
N GLY A 347 -5.74 4.53 -6.55
CA GLY A 347 -4.39 4.54 -6.01
C GLY A 347 -4.01 5.88 -5.41
N ILE A 348 -3.38 5.85 -4.24
CA ILE A 348 -2.66 7.00 -3.68
C ILE A 348 -1.44 7.33 -4.56
N VAL A 349 -0.92 6.30 -5.21
CA VAL A 349 0.21 6.30 -6.16
C VAL A 349 -0.27 5.73 -7.49
N ASP A 350 0.23 6.24 -8.61
CA ASP A 350 -0.12 5.70 -9.93
C ASP A 350 0.58 4.38 -10.27
N THR A 351 0.29 3.77 -11.43
CA THR A 351 0.87 2.48 -11.86
C THR A 351 2.38 2.52 -12.04
N CYS A 352 2.96 3.70 -12.24
CA CYS A 352 4.40 3.91 -12.33
C CYS A 352 5.10 4.01 -10.97
N GLY A 353 4.34 4.14 -9.90
CA GLY A 353 4.87 4.44 -8.57
C GLY A 353 5.14 5.94 -8.37
N PHE A 354 4.55 6.82 -9.19
CA PHE A 354 4.60 8.25 -8.95
C PHE A 354 3.50 8.68 -7.99
N PRO A 355 3.82 9.41 -6.90
CA PRO A 355 2.83 9.93 -5.98
C PRO A 355 1.80 10.83 -6.67
N LYS A 356 0.51 10.65 -6.35
CA LYS A 356 -0.53 11.64 -6.64
C LYS A 356 -0.57 12.68 -5.53
N ASP A 357 -1.25 13.81 -5.71
CA ASP A 357 -1.29 14.85 -4.67
C ASP A 357 -1.87 14.34 -3.34
N ILE A 358 -2.79 13.39 -3.40
CA ILE A 358 -3.39 12.76 -2.22
C ILE A 358 -2.37 12.00 -1.34
N TYR A 359 -1.27 11.51 -1.92
CA TYR A 359 -0.16 10.91 -1.18
C TYR A 359 0.37 11.86 -0.08
N PHE A 360 0.50 13.12 -0.42
CA PHE A 360 1.03 14.13 0.50
C PHE A 360 0.02 14.54 1.57
N MET A 361 -1.29 14.41 1.28
CA MET A 361 -2.31 14.54 2.32
C MET A 361 -2.14 13.43 3.37
N TYR A 362 -2.02 12.15 2.93
CA TYR A 362 -1.76 11.05 3.86
C TYR A 362 -0.43 11.23 4.60
N GLN A 363 0.64 11.65 3.92
CA GLN A 363 1.93 11.92 4.54
C GLN A 363 1.80 12.98 5.64
N SER A 364 1.05 14.05 5.42
CA SER A 364 0.81 15.09 6.43
C SER A 364 0.07 14.60 7.68
N MET A 365 -0.67 13.47 7.56
CA MET A 365 -1.46 12.88 8.64
C MET A 365 -0.79 11.66 9.28
N TRP A 366 0.09 10.98 8.56
CA TRP A 366 0.67 9.71 8.98
C TRP A 366 2.13 9.80 9.38
N ASP A 367 2.88 10.75 8.83
CA ASP A 367 4.30 10.96 9.14
C ASP A 367 4.48 12.12 10.14
N SER A 368 5.50 12.00 10.97
CA SER A 368 5.89 13.05 11.93
C SER A 368 7.01 13.96 11.40
N ARG A 369 7.69 13.58 10.32
CA ARG A 369 8.70 14.43 9.68
C ARG A 369 8.04 15.67 9.11
N PRO A 370 8.61 16.88 9.32
CA PRO A 370 8.06 18.10 8.76
C PRO A 370 7.92 18.01 7.24
N MET A 371 6.73 18.33 6.72
CA MET A 371 6.48 18.32 5.29
C MET A 371 5.48 19.41 4.91
N ILE A 372 5.59 19.86 3.67
CA ILE A 372 4.60 20.70 2.99
C ILE A 372 4.60 20.31 1.50
N HIS A 373 3.42 20.24 0.92
CA HIS A 373 3.20 19.96 -0.49
C HIS A 373 2.12 20.87 -1.05
N MET A 374 2.33 21.37 -2.23
CA MET A 374 1.48 22.34 -2.89
C MET A 374 0.85 21.76 -4.15
N LEU A 375 -0.45 21.96 -4.32
CA LEU A 375 -1.18 21.66 -5.55
C LEU A 375 -2.07 22.86 -5.92
N PRO A 376 -2.37 23.08 -7.21
CA PRO A 376 -1.86 22.41 -8.41
C PRO A 376 -0.42 22.87 -8.75
N HIS A 377 0.15 22.32 -9.85
CA HIS A 377 1.35 22.89 -10.44
C HIS A 377 1.15 24.36 -10.83
N TRP A 378 2.26 25.16 -10.90
CA TRP A 378 2.17 26.58 -11.19
C TRP A 378 2.44 26.94 -12.66
N THR A 379 1.76 26.23 -13.58
CA THR A 379 1.83 26.49 -15.03
C THR A 379 0.42 26.53 -15.59
N HIS A 380 -0.15 27.70 -15.70
CA HIS A 380 -1.50 28.00 -16.16
C HIS A 380 -1.47 29.08 -17.24
N GLU A 381 -2.60 29.36 -17.87
CA GLU A 381 -2.73 30.47 -18.81
C GLU A 381 -3.18 31.76 -18.12
N SER A 382 -4.22 31.69 -17.30
CA SER A 382 -4.79 32.85 -16.59
C SER A 382 -5.81 32.39 -15.54
N GLY A 383 -6.39 33.33 -14.81
CA GLY A 383 -7.53 33.11 -13.92
C GLY A 383 -7.15 33.02 -12.46
N ASN A 384 -8.14 32.73 -11.63
CA ASN A 384 -7.95 32.43 -10.21
C ASN A 384 -7.75 30.94 -10.04
N ILE A 385 -6.68 30.57 -9.35
CA ILE A 385 -6.29 29.17 -9.11
C ILE A 385 -6.53 28.87 -7.63
N ASP A 386 -7.21 27.75 -7.37
CA ASP A 386 -7.38 27.24 -6.01
C ASP A 386 -6.12 26.45 -5.62
N VAL A 387 -5.25 27.05 -4.82
CA VAL A 387 -4.02 26.44 -4.33
C VAL A 387 -4.29 25.82 -2.96
N TRP A 388 -4.02 24.51 -2.85
CA TRP A 388 -4.07 23.78 -1.60
C TRP A 388 -2.67 23.42 -1.13
N LEU A 389 -2.44 23.52 0.18
CA LEU A 389 -1.21 23.04 0.81
C LEU A 389 -1.58 21.90 1.76
N TYR A 390 -0.92 20.77 1.64
CA TYR A 390 -0.93 19.70 2.63
C TYR A 390 0.32 19.81 3.50
N SER A 391 0.17 19.89 4.81
CA SER A 391 1.29 20.05 5.74
C SER A 391 0.95 19.59 7.14
N ASN A 392 1.97 19.10 7.86
CA ASN A 392 1.94 18.83 9.31
C ASN A 392 2.65 19.89 10.15
N CYS A 393 3.07 21.01 9.54
CA CYS A 393 3.71 22.13 10.24
C CYS A 393 2.70 22.89 11.12
N ALA A 394 3.20 23.61 12.13
CA ALA A 394 2.36 24.41 13.03
C ALA A 394 1.70 25.60 12.33
N SER A 395 2.33 26.15 11.29
CA SER A 395 1.75 27.14 10.40
C SER A 395 2.37 27.08 9.01
N VAL A 396 1.64 27.57 8.01
CA VAL A 396 2.09 27.65 6.62
C VAL A 396 1.94 29.07 6.08
N GLU A 397 2.77 29.45 5.11
CA GLU A 397 2.66 30.74 4.43
C GLU A 397 2.95 30.56 2.94
N LEU A 398 2.11 31.16 2.10
CA LEU A 398 2.23 31.09 0.65
C LEU A 398 2.75 32.41 0.10
N PHE A 399 3.66 32.34 -0.86
CA PHE A 399 4.25 33.50 -1.55
C PHE A 399 4.13 33.35 -3.05
N LEU A 400 3.75 34.42 -3.74
CA LEU A 400 3.80 34.53 -5.19
C LEU A 400 4.83 35.61 -5.57
N ASN A 401 5.86 35.21 -6.32
CA ASN A 401 6.93 36.13 -6.75
C ASN A 401 7.53 36.95 -5.59
N GLY A 402 7.70 36.29 -4.41
CA GLY A 402 8.27 36.90 -3.22
C GLY A 402 7.29 37.72 -2.37
N VAL A 403 6.04 37.89 -2.82
CA VAL A 403 4.99 38.60 -2.06
C VAL A 403 4.17 37.61 -1.27
N SER A 404 4.05 37.80 0.04
CA SER A 404 3.23 36.96 0.91
C SER A 404 1.73 37.08 0.58
N LEU A 405 1.08 35.94 0.45
CA LEU A 405 -0.37 35.80 0.29
C LEU A 405 -1.07 35.47 1.62
N GLY A 406 -0.31 35.53 2.71
CA GLY A 406 -0.78 35.35 4.09
C GLY A 406 -0.35 34.03 4.72
N LYS A 407 -0.20 34.07 6.03
CA LYS A 407 0.15 32.95 6.90
C LYS A 407 -1.10 32.34 7.51
N LYS A 408 -1.15 31.01 7.60
CA LYS A 408 -2.25 30.25 8.20
C LYS A 408 -1.73 29.30 9.27
N ALA A 409 -2.37 29.34 10.45
CA ALA A 409 -2.08 28.43 11.55
C ALA A 409 -2.76 27.06 11.35
N LEU A 410 -2.33 26.05 12.11
CA LEU A 410 -2.91 24.71 12.08
C LEU A 410 -4.43 24.69 12.32
N SER A 411 -4.93 25.60 13.17
CA SER A 411 -6.37 25.76 13.42
C SER A 411 -7.19 26.23 12.21
N GLN A 412 -6.53 26.74 11.18
CA GLN A 412 -7.14 27.18 9.91
C GLN A 412 -7.06 26.12 8.80
N ARG A 413 -6.60 24.92 9.14
CA ARG A 413 -6.63 23.77 8.22
C ARG A 413 -8.07 23.36 7.95
N GLY A 414 -8.42 23.23 6.69
CA GLY A 414 -9.77 22.88 6.25
C GLY A 414 -10.14 21.41 6.48
N THR A 415 -11.39 21.09 6.22
CA THR A 415 -11.95 19.73 6.42
C THR A 415 -11.34 18.67 5.52
N LYS A 416 -10.71 19.06 4.42
CA LYS A 416 -9.94 18.17 3.51
C LYS A 416 -8.45 18.10 3.90
N ASN A 417 -8.11 18.46 5.14
CA ASN A 417 -6.74 18.55 5.66
C ASN A 417 -5.82 19.52 4.90
N GLN A 418 -6.39 20.47 4.16
CA GLN A 418 -5.68 21.44 3.34
C GLN A 418 -5.67 22.84 3.98
N TYR A 419 -4.70 23.65 3.57
CA TYR A 419 -4.75 25.10 3.69
C TYR A 419 -5.04 25.66 2.30
N ALA A 420 -6.23 26.21 2.08
CA ALA A 420 -6.67 26.66 0.77
C ALA A 420 -6.44 28.17 0.59
N TYR A 421 -5.95 28.54 -0.61
CA TYR A 421 -5.79 29.93 -1.07
C TYR A 421 -6.40 30.03 -2.47
N THR A 422 -7.06 31.13 -2.77
CA THR A 422 -7.46 31.48 -4.14
C THR A 422 -6.50 32.55 -4.64
N VAL A 423 -5.69 32.22 -5.66
CA VAL A 423 -4.57 33.05 -6.12
C VAL A 423 -4.79 33.47 -7.57
N ALA A 424 -4.79 34.78 -7.83
CA ALA A 424 -4.77 35.27 -9.21
C ALA A 424 -3.46 34.84 -9.87
N TYR A 425 -3.56 34.12 -10.98
CA TYR A 425 -2.38 33.59 -11.64
C TYR A 425 -1.49 34.73 -12.16
N ALA A 426 -0.22 34.64 -11.83
CA ALA A 426 0.86 35.39 -12.45
C ALA A 426 2.05 34.44 -12.62
N ALA A 427 2.64 34.43 -13.81
CA ALA A 427 3.81 33.61 -14.09
C ALA A 427 4.98 33.94 -13.15
N GLY A 428 5.75 32.94 -12.79
CA GLY A 428 6.90 33.09 -11.89
C GLY A 428 7.03 31.95 -10.89
N THR A 429 7.28 32.31 -9.63
CA THR A 429 7.58 31.38 -8.55
C THR A 429 6.49 31.40 -7.48
N LEU A 430 5.91 30.23 -7.18
CA LEU A 430 5.03 30.02 -6.05
C LEU A 430 5.80 29.24 -4.97
N VAL A 431 5.85 29.78 -3.75
CA VAL A 431 6.60 29.19 -2.62
C VAL A 431 5.68 28.96 -1.44
N ALA A 432 5.63 27.74 -0.94
CA ALA A 432 4.95 27.39 0.29
C ALA A 432 5.98 27.11 1.40
N ASN A 433 5.93 27.84 2.49
CA ASN A 433 6.77 27.70 3.66
C ASN A 433 5.99 27.08 4.81
N GLY A 434 6.58 26.05 5.45
CA GLY A 434 6.07 25.42 6.67
C GLY A 434 6.94 25.77 7.87
N TYR A 435 6.30 26.19 8.98
CA TYR A 435 6.99 26.65 10.18
C TYR A 435 6.64 25.78 11.39
N ASP A 436 7.60 25.64 12.32
CA ASP A 436 7.36 25.07 13.65
C ASP A 436 6.58 26.03 14.57
N ALA A 437 6.31 25.58 15.80
CA ALA A 437 5.61 26.41 16.80
C ALA A 437 6.41 27.64 17.26
N SER A 438 7.74 27.64 17.05
CA SER A 438 8.63 28.75 17.35
C SER A 438 8.79 29.73 16.19
N GLY A 439 8.20 29.43 15.03
CA GLY A 439 8.28 30.25 13.83
C GLY A 439 9.50 29.98 12.94
N ASN A 440 10.28 28.91 13.21
CA ASN A 440 11.39 28.52 12.35
C ASN A 440 10.86 27.84 11.09
N LEU A 441 11.48 28.12 9.93
CA LEU A 441 11.20 27.42 8.68
C LEU A 441 11.74 25.99 8.78
N ILE A 442 10.85 24.99 8.62
CA ILE A 442 11.19 23.57 8.74
C ILE A 442 10.80 22.73 7.52
N ALA A 443 9.98 23.26 6.61
CA ALA A 443 9.62 22.65 5.35
C ALA A 443 9.36 23.71 4.29
N GLN A 444 9.64 23.39 3.04
CA GLN A 444 9.39 24.30 1.92
C GLN A 444 9.05 23.49 0.67
N ASP A 445 8.09 23.97 -0.13
CA ASP A 445 7.79 23.51 -1.48
C ASP A 445 7.82 24.71 -2.45
N ILE A 446 8.44 24.51 -3.61
CA ILE A 446 8.63 25.57 -4.60
C ILE A 446 8.18 25.06 -5.97
N GLN A 447 7.30 25.82 -6.60
CA GLN A 447 6.85 25.57 -7.97
C GLN A 447 7.13 26.77 -8.85
N TYR A 448 7.46 26.46 -10.10
CA TYR A 448 7.78 27.46 -11.11
C TYR A 448 6.82 27.35 -12.29
N THR A 449 6.53 28.48 -12.93
CA THR A 449 5.89 28.45 -14.24
C THR A 449 6.86 27.89 -15.25
N ALA A 450 6.54 26.75 -15.84
CA ALA A 450 7.35 26.11 -16.87
C ALA A 450 7.16 26.79 -18.22
N GLY A 451 8.23 26.83 -18.99
CA GLY A 451 8.20 27.15 -20.40
C GLY A 451 7.86 25.94 -21.29
N ALA A 452 8.11 26.07 -22.60
CA ALA A 452 7.93 24.96 -23.53
C ALA A 452 8.94 23.82 -23.25
N PRO A 453 8.57 22.54 -23.49
CA PRO A 453 9.48 21.41 -23.40
C PRO A 453 10.75 21.62 -24.23
N ALA A 454 11.93 21.39 -23.65
CA ALA A 454 13.21 21.64 -24.28
C ALA A 454 14.25 20.55 -24.05
N LYS A 455 14.13 19.77 -22.99
CA LYS A 455 15.09 18.71 -22.64
C LYS A 455 14.45 17.61 -21.80
N LEU A 456 15.14 16.46 -21.70
CA LEU A 456 14.79 15.35 -20.83
C LEU A 456 15.81 15.26 -19.70
N ALA A 457 15.33 14.86 -18.51
CA ALA A 457 16.19 14.46 -17.39
C ALA A 457 15.85 13.04 -16.99
N LEU A 458 16.87 12.23 -16.73
CA LEU A 458 16.72 10.87 -16.22
C LEU A 458 17.17 10.80 -14.78
N SER A 459 16.38 10.09 -13.98
CA SER A 459 16.76 9.69 -12.62
C SER A 459 16.44 8.22 -12.41
N SER A 460 17.20 7.55 -11.56
CA SER A 460 16.96 6.15 -11.22
C SER A 460 16.71 5.98 -9.73
N ASP A 461 15.93 4.96 -9.37
CA ASP A 461 15.68 4.58 -7.98
C ASP A 461 16.92 3.97 -7.30
N LYS A 462 17.92 3.54 -8.08
CA LYS A 462 19.15 2.89 -7.62
C LYS A 462 20.37 3.44 -8.35
N THR A 463 21.51 3.44 -7.65
CA THR A 463 22.83 3.77 -8.21
C THR A 463 23.68 2.54 -8.48
N ALA A 464 23.25 1.37 -8.03
CA ALA A 464 23.93 0.09 -8.24
C ALA A 464 22.91 -1.04 -8.35
N VAL A 465 23.21 -2.05 -9.12
CA VAL A 465 22.40 -3.26 -9.31
C VAL A 465 23.18 -4.50 -8.88
N SER A 466 22.46 -5.52 -8.40
CA SER A 466 23.05 -6.81 -8.12
C SER A 466 23.12 -7.64 -9.40
N THR A 467 24.32 -8.10 -9.76
CA THR A 467 24.52 -8.99 -10.91
C THR A 467 24.09 -10.45 -10.62
N ALA A 468 23.84 -10.79 -9.35
CA ALA A 468 23.49 -12.14 -8.91
C ALA A 468 21.99 -12.43 -8.88
N SER A 469 21.12 -11.47 -9.27
CA SER A 469 19.68 -11.58 -9.11
C SER A 469 18.92 -10.96 -10.29
N ASP A 470 17.60 -11.15 -10.28
CA ASP A 470 16.66 -10.49 -11.19
C ASP A 470 16.40 -9.03 -10.77
N ASP A 471 17.45 -8.28 -10.42
CA ASP A 471 17.34 -6.91 -9.94
C ASP A 471 16.84 -5.98 -11.04
N LEU A 472 15.92 -5.08 -10.68
CA LEU A 472 15.30 -4.11 -11.57
C LEU A 472 15.73 -2.69 -11.21
N VAL A 473 15.87 -1.86 -12.22
CA VAL A 473 16.08 -0.41 -12.09
C VAL A 473 14.89 0.32 -12.69
N TYR A 474 14.33 1.24 -11.93
CA TYR A 474 13.23 2.10 -12.34
C TYR A 474 13.77 3.46 -12.72
N ILE A 475 13.72 3.77 -14.00
CA ILE A 475 14.25 5.01 -14.57
C ILE A 475 13.09 5.95 -14.86
N THR A 476 13.02 7.07 -14.14
CA THR A 476 12.09 8.16 -14.41
C THR A 476 12.68 9.10 -15.45
N CYS A 477 11.88 9.45 -16.46
CA CYS A 477 12.18 10.50 -17.41
C CYS A 477 11.25 11.68 -17.16
N ASP A 478 11.83 12.84 -16.87
CA ASP A 478 11.14 14.12 -16.71
C ASP A 478 11.30 14.97 -17.97
N VAL A 479 10.20 15.50 -18.48
CA VAL A 479 10.18 16.48 -19.58
C VAL A 479 10.32 17.87 -18.99
N LEU A 480 11.41 18.54 -19.28
CA LEU A 480 11.79 19.82 -18.70
C LEU A 480 11.82 20.94 -19.74
N ASP A 481 11.59 22.17 -19.31
CA ASP A 481 11.86 23.37 -20.09
C ASP A 481 13.37 23.71 -20.16
N LYS A 482 13.71 24.81 -20.83
CA LYS A 482 15.10 25.29 -20.93
C LYS A 482 15.75 25.59 -19.57
N ASN A 483 14.97 25.95 -18.57
CA ASN A 483 15.41 26.30 -17.21
C ASN A 483 15.48 25.11 -16.26
N ALA A 484 15.21 23.87 -16.73
CA ALA A 484 15.09 22.65 -15.95
C ALA A 484 13.86 22.59 -15.05
N THR A 485 12.80 23.32 -15.37
CA THR A 485 11.49 23.22 -14.73
C THR A 485 10.68 22.09 -15.38
N LEU A 486 10.07 21.23 -14.58
CA LEU A 486 9.16 20.18 -15.08
C LEU A 486 8.01 20.83 -15.86
N CYS A 487 7.75 20.34 -17.06
CA CYS A 487 6.62 20.76 -17.88
C CYS A 487 5.38 19.91 -17.54
N PRO A 488 4.48 20.36 -16.65
CA PRO A 488 3.42 19.51 -16.12
C PRO A 488 2.32 19.17 -17.13
N ASN A 489 2.30 19.87 -18.27
CA ASN A 489 1.35 19.61 -19.37
C ASN A 489 2.00 18.86 -20.54
N ALA A 490 3.25 18.37 -20.37
CA ALA A 490 3.95 17.70 -21.46
C ALA A 490 3.48 16.24 -21.61
N ASP A 491 3.21 15.89 -22.87
CA ASP A 491 2.78 14.55 -23.34
C ASP A 491 3.71 14.02 -24.45
N ASN A 492 4.92 14.55 -24.55
CA ASN A 492 5.90 14.18 -25.56
C ASN A 492 6.20 12.68 -25.54
N SER A 493 6.31 12.08 -26.73
CA SER A 493 6.76 10.70 -26.87
C SER A 493 8.26 10.60 -26.50
N VAL A 494 8.59 9.66 -25.60
CA VAL A 494 9.94 9.40 -25.10
C VAL A 494 10.38 8.01 -25.55
N ALA A 495 11.50 7.93 -26.27
CA ALA A 495 12.13 6.68 -26.66
C ALA A 495 13.35 6.40 -25.78
N PHE A 496 13.40 5.21 -25.21
CA PHE A 496 14.48 4.73 -24.34
C PHE A 496 15.41 3.78 -25.09
N THR A 497 16.70 3.94 -24.86
CA THR A 497 17.75 3.02 -25.30
C THR A 497 18.62 2.67 -24.10
N VAL A 498 18.92 1.37 -23.93
CA VAL A 498 19.71 0.86 -22.81
C VAL A 498 20.91 0.09 -23.34
N VAL A 499 22.03 0.22 -22.66
CA VAL A 499 23.25 -0.55 -22.89
C VAL A 499 23.59 -1.31 -21.61
N GLY A 500 23.86 -2.63 -21.71
CA GLY A 500 24.14 -3.50 -20.57
C GLY A 500 22.89 -3.93 -19.78
N GLY A 501 21.72 -3.81 -20.40
CA GLY A 501 20.45 -4.21 -19.81
C GLY A 501 19.34 -4.39 -20.84
N THR A 502 18.23 -4.95 -20.41
CA THR A 502 17.03 -5.15 -21.21
C THR A 502 15.87 -4.30 -20.66
N ILE A 503 15.22 -3.50 -21.52
CA ILE A 503 13.97 -2.82 -21.16
C ILE A 503 12.88 -3.89 -21.02
N ILE A 504 12.28 -4.00 -19.84
CA ILE A 504 11.20 -4.95 -19.59
C ILE A 504 9.82 -4.29 -19.56
N GLY A 505 9.78 -2.96 -19.43
CA GLY A 505 8.52 -2.23 -19.51
C GLY A 505 8.70 -0.73 -19.50
N THR A 506 7.70 -0.04 -20.07
CA THR A 506 7.53 1.42 -20.02
C THR A 506 6.10 1.77 -19.69
N ASP A 507 5.86 2.85 -18.96
CA ASP A 507 4.53 3.34 -18.60
C ASP A 507 4.60 4.83 -18.27
N ASN A 508 3.45 5.50 -18.17
CA ASN A 508 3.35 6.91 -17.77
C ASN A 508 2.39 7.16 -16.60
N GLY A 509 1.73 6.12 -16.09
CA GLY A 509 0.78 6.20 -14.97
C GLY A 509 -0.61 6.72 -15.36
N HIS A 510 -0.91 6.94 -16.64
CA HIS A 510 -2.23 7.37 -17.08
C HIS A 510 -3.18 6.18 -17.27
N GLY A 511 -4.28 6.14 -16.52
CA GLY A 511 -5.23 5.02 -16.47
C GLY A 511 -5.88 4.64 -17.80
N ALA A 512 -5.91 5.54 -18.78
CA ALA A 512 -6.48 5.32 -20.11
C ALA A 512 -5.44 5.26 -21.25
N ASN A 513 -4.14 5.23 -20.91
CA ASN A 513 -3.09 5.06 -21.92
C ASN A 513 -3.12 3.63 -22.48
N VAL A 514 -3.10 3.49 -23.81
CA VAL A 514 -3.19 2.19 -24.52
C VAL A 514 -1.89 1.79 -25.22
N GLU A 515 -0.81 2.54 -25.03
CA GLU A 515 0.51 2.18 -25.55
C GLU A 515 0.99 0.86 -24.91
N LYS A 516 1.85 0.15 -25.64
CA LYS A 516 2.37 -1.14 -25.17
C LYS A 516 3.28 -0.96 -23.97
N LEU A 517 2.93 -1.57 -22.84
CA LEU A 517 3.76 -1.58 -21.64
C LEU A 517 5.11 -2.29 -21.86
N SER A 518 5.21 -3.24 -22.77
CA SER A 518 6.45 -3.96 -23.13
C SER A 518 7.28 -3.27 -24.22
N GLY A 519 6.96 -2.02 -24.54
CA GLY A 519 7.72 -1.22 -25.53
C GLY A 519 8.95 -0.54 -24.95
N SER A 520 9.70 0.15 -25.84
CA SER A 520 10.79 1.05 -25.46
C SER A 520 10.45 2.52 -25.70
N THR A 521 9.23 2.81 -26.13
CA THR A 521 8.73 4.17 -26.38
C THR A 521 7.40 4.33 -25.67
N HIS A 522 7.23 5.46 -24.98
CA HIS A 522 6.00 5.78 -24.27
C HIS A 522 5.80 7.30 -24.20
N ALA A 523 4.58 7.79 -24.39
CA ALA A 523 4.28 9.20 -24.20
C ALA A 523 4.42 9.59 -22.72
N ALA A 524 4.89 10.79 -22.43
CA ALA A 524 4.84 11.33 -21.08
C ALA A 524 3.38 11.63 -20.67
N PHE A 525 3.11 11.57 -19.38
CA PHE A 525 1.87 12.04 -18.78
C PHE A 525 2.18 12.96 -17.62
N SER A 526 1.63 14.16 -17.66
CA SER A 526 1.99 15.24 -16.72
C SER A 526 3.51 15.39 -16.58
N GLY A 527 4.21 15.42 -17.74
CA GLY A 527 5.64 15.61 -17.85
C GLY A 527 6.52 14.43 -17.44
N LYS A 528 5.97 13.26 -17.15
CA LYS A 528 6.75 12.10 -16.64
C LYS A 528 6.48 10.84 -17.45
N CYS A 529 7.52 10.00 -17.54
CA CYS A 529 7.47 8.67 -18.13
C CYS A 529 8.42 7.74 -17.36
N LEU A 530 8.09 6.45 -17.27
CA LEU A 530 8.86 5.41 -16.59
C LEU A 530 9.42 4.40 -17.59
N CYS A 531 10.67 3.99 -17.37
CA CYS A 531 11.27 2.82 -18.00
C CYS A 531 11.81 1.87 -16.92
N VAL A 532 11.47 0.58 -17.02
CA VAL A 532 11.97 -0.45 -16.12
C VAL A 532 12.99 -1.31 -16.86
N VAL A 533 14.17 -1.44 -16.28
CA VAL A 533 15.31 -2.11 -16.89
C VAL A 533 15.77 -3.26 -16.01
N LYS A 534 16.05 -4.41 -16.63
CA LYS A 534 16.73 -5.55 -16.03
C LYS A 534 18.18 -5.60 -16.50
N HIS A 535 19.13 -5.83 -15.59
CA HIS A 535 20.53 -5.99 -15.91
C HIS A 535 20.78 -7.33 -16.64
N ASP A 536 21.63 -7.32 -17.69
CA ASP A 536 21.89 -8.52 -18.52
C ASP A 536 22.95 -9.46 -17.94
N GLY A 537 23.47 -9.18 -16.74
CA GLY A 537 24.51 -10.01 -16.10
C GLY A 537 25.92 -9.81 -16.66
N ALA A 538 26.11 -9.00 -17.71
CA ALA A 538 27.42 -8.60 -18.18
C ALA A 538 27.94 -7.41 -17.37
N SER A 539 29.15 -7.54 -16.81
CA SER A 539 29.85 -6.49 -16.06
C SER A 539 30.47 -5.47 -16.99
#